data_98c654f7d06c872a3123c9297df05386
#
_entry.id   98c654f7d06c872a3123c9297df05386
#
_cell.length_a   1.000
_cell.length_b   1.000
_cell.length_c   1.000
_cell.angle_alpha   90.00
_cell.angle_beta   90.00
_cell.angle_gamma   90.00
#
_symmetry.space_group_name_H-M   'P 1'
#
loop_
_entity.id
_entity.type
_entity.pdbx_description
1 polymer ?
#
loop_
_entity_poly.entity_id
_entity_poly.type
_entity_poly.pdbx_seq_one_letter_code
_entity_poly.pdbx_strand_id
1 'polypeptide(L)'
;MGPMRKGRLSHYKQDHLIEHFVSGSTALTAASLCGGNRKTAAYFFLRLREIIALELEAESEAMFGGEVEVDESYFGGKRKGKRGRGAGGKTPVFGLLKRGGRVYTKIIPDASRATLIPIIERKVIPDSIVYSDCWKAYNVLDVSDFKHFRINHSELFADTHNHINGIENFWNQAK
;
A
#
# COMPACT_ATOMS: atom_id res chain seq x y z
N MET A 1 23.03 0.78 19.07
CA MET A 1 22.23 1.98 18.72
C MET A 1 23.02 3.21 19.16
N GLY A 2 23.60 4.01 18.24
CA GLY A 2 24.36 5.21 18.60
C GLY A 2 23.45 6.33 19.10
N PRO A 3 23.94 7.26 19.92
CA PRO A 3 23.13 8.36 20.44
C PRO A 3 22.57 9.21 19.31
N MET A 4 21.27 9.47 19.35
CA MET A 4 20.62 10.37 18.40
C MET A 4 21.28 11.76 18.48
N ARG A 5 21.89 12.21 17.37
CA ARG A 5 22.36 13.58 17.28
C ARG A 5 21.19 14.53 17.49
N LYS A 6 21.31 15.48 18.42
CA LYS A 6 20.33 16.56 18.60
C LYS A 6 20.07 17.22 17.26
N GLY A 7 18.88 17.05 16.71
CA GLY A 7 18.48 17.68 15.45
C GLY A 7 18.48 19.19 15.59
N ARG A 8 18.92 19.91 14.54
CA ARG A 8 18.89 21.39 14.50
C ARG A 8 17.49 21.98 14.29
N LEU A 9 16.47 21.11 14.14
CA LEU A 9 15.07 21.52 14.02
C LEU A 9 14.48 21.74 15.42
N SER A 10 13.89 22.92 15.64
CA SER A 10 13.09 23.18 16.85
C SER A 10 11.86 22.27 16.88
N HIS A 11 11.34 21.97 18.08
CA HIS A 11 10.10 21.18 18.23
C HIS A 11 8.94 21.78 17.40
N TYR A 12 8.76 23.09 17.46
CA TYR A 12 7.76 23.80 16.66
C TYR A 12 7.86 23.48 15.16
N LYS A 13 9.07 23.48 14.56
CA LYS A 13 9.25 23.12 13.15
C LYS A 13 9.04 21.64 12.89
N GLN A 14 9.36 20.77 13.85
CA GLN A 14 9.08 19.34 13.72
C GLN A 14 7.58 19.09 13.70
N ASP A 15 6.81 19.70 14.59
CA ASP A 15 5.35 19.56 14.67
C ASP A 15 4.68 20.00 13.36
N HIS A 16 5.04 21.18 12.83
CA HIS A 16 4.52 21.63 11.54
C HIS A 16 4.92 20.73 10.36
N LEU A 17 6.13 20.18 10.38
CA LEU A 17 6.52 19.19 9.34
C LEU A 17 5.71 17.90 9.45
N ILE A 18 5.36 17.46 10.67
CA ILE A 18 4.47 16.31 10.88
C ILE A 18 3.06 16.61 10.36
N GLU A 19 2.50 17.77 10.68
CA GLU A 19 1.18 18.20 10.17
C GLU A 19 1.14 18.19 8.64
N HIS A 20 2.17 18.75 8.00
CA HIS A 20 2.30 18.70 6.53
C HIS A 20 2.50 17.29 5.98
N PHE A 21 3.20 16.42 6.68
CA PHE A 21 3.36 15.02 6.30
C PHE A 21 2.02 14.29 6.32
N VAL A 22 1.26 14.44 7.40
CA VAL A 22 -0.06 13.82 7.58
C VAL A 22 -1.09 14.36 6.58
N SER A 23 -1.02 15.66 6.24
CA SER A 23 -1.87 16.28 5.21
C SER A 23 -1.52 15.86 3.77
N GLY A 24 -0.50 15.02 3.56
CA GLY A 24 -0.07 14.59 2.23
C GLY A 24 0.72 15.64 1.44
N SER A 25 1.15 16.72 2.07
CA SER A 25 1.96 17.77 1.41
C SER A 25 3.32 17.22 0.99
N THR A 26 3.88 17.74 -0.11
CA THR A 26 5.26 17.40 -0.49
C THR A 26 6.28 17.99 0.48
N ALA A 27 7.43 17.35 0.66
CA ALA A 27 8.51 17.90 1.49
C ALA A 27 9.02 19.27 0.99
N LEU A 28 8.89 19.55 -0.31
CA LEU A 28 9.21 20.85 -0.90
C LEU A 28 8.22 21.92 -0.41
N THR A 29 6.93 21.65 -0.49
CA THR A 29 5.86 22.55 -0.02
C THR A 29 5.98 22.79 1.47
N ALA A 30 6.15 21.72 2.26
CA ALA A 30 6.32 21.80 3.71
C ALA A 30 7.55 22.65 4.10
N ALA A 31 8.69 22.46 3.43
CA ALA A 31 9.89 23.27 3.66
C ALA A 31 9.65 24.76 3.38
N SER A 32 8.94 25.09 2.30
CA SER A 32 8.62 26.49 1.95
C SER A 32 7.73 27.13 3.00
N LEU A 33 6.68 26.44 3.45
CA LEU A 33 5.71 26.96 4.43
C LEU A 33 6.29 27.07 5.84
N CYS A 34 7.14 26.13 6.26
CA CYS A 34 7.79 26.14 7.58
C CYS A 34 9.07 27.00 7.62
N GLY A 35 9.43 27.70 6.55
CA GLY A 35 10.67 28.46 6.47
C GLY A 35 11.91 27.59 6.70
N GLY A 36 11.94 26.40 6.11
CA GLY A 36 12.97 25.39 6.29
C GLY A 36 13.74 25.04 5.01
N ASN A 37 14.80 24.28 5.16
CA ASN A 37 15.58 23.79 4.03
C ASN A 37 14.91 22.53 3.43
N ARG A 38 14.77 22.48 2.08
CA ARG A 38 14.19 21.36 1.34
C ARG A 38 14.82 20.00 1.67
N LYS A 39 16.17 19.96 1.75
CA LYS A 39 16.87 18.70 2.05
C LYS A 39 16.56 18.21 3.47
N THR A 40 16.45 19.15 4.42
CA THR A 40 16.09 18.83 5.81
C THR A 40 14.68 18.32 5.92
N ALA A 41 13.69 18.93 5.27
CA ALA A 41 12.32 18.47 5.25
C ALA A 41 12.18 17.10 4.54
N ALA A 42 12.87 16.91 3.42
CA ALA A 42 12.89 15.62 2.71
C ALA A 42 13.48 14.51 3.58
N TYR A 43 14.58 14.75 4.27
CA TYR A 43 15.18 13.80 5.19
C TYR A 43 14.26 13.52 6.39
N PHE A 44 13.61 14.54 6.96
CA PHE A 44 12.65 14.38 8.04
C PHE A 44 11.45 13.50 7.62
N PHE A 45 10.89 13.75 6.44
CA PHE A 45 9.82 12.92 5.86
C PHE A 45 10.26 11.48 5.59
N LEU A 46 11.51 11.29 5.15
CA LEU A 46 12.07 9.94 4.99
C LEU A 46 12.11 9.20 6.33
N ARG A 47 12.61 9.88 7.38
CA ARG A 47 12.69 9.28 8.72
C ARG A 47 11.31 8.95 9.30
N LEU A 48 10.30 9.78 9.07
CA LEU A 48 8.92 9.45 9.45
C LEU A 48 8.43 8.18 8.74
N ARG A 49 8.68 8.06 7.44
CA ARG A 49 8.31 6.84 6.69
C ARG A 49 9.04 5.60 7.19
N GLU A 50 10.30 5.72 7.55
CA GLU A 50 11.07 4.60 8.11
C GLU A 50 10.52 4.15 9.46
N ILE A 51 10.14 5.09 10.34
CA ILE A 51 9.51 4.78 11.65
C ILE A 51 8.16 4.09 11.42
N ILE A 52 7.31 4.65 10.54
CA ILE A 52 6.01 4.06 10.20
C ILE A 52 6.19 2.65 9.63
N ALA A 53 7.18 2.44 8.75
CA ALA A 53 7.44 1.13 8.17
C ALA A 53 7.84 0.10 9.23
N LEU A 54 8.65 0.48 10.21
CA LEU A 54 9.06 -0.39 11.33
C LEU A 54 7.86 -0.76 12.23
N GLU A 55 7.01 0.21 12.55
CA GLU A 55 5.79 -0.04 13.33
C GLU A 55 4.80 -0.96 12.58
N LEU A 56 4.59 -0.69 11.28
CA LEU A 56 3.75 -1.54 10.44
C LEU A 56 4.32 -2.96 10.28
N GLU A 57 5.63 -3.13 10.26
CA GLU A 57 6.28 -4.45 10.22
C GLU A 57 6.03 -5.20 11.54
N ALA A 58 6.13 -4.53 12.68
CA ALA A 58 5.82 -5.12 13.99
C ALA A 58 4.34 -5.54 14.10
N GLU A 59 3.41 -4.77 13.52
CA GLU A 59 1.99 -5.13 13.44
C GLU A 59 1.67 -6.17 12.35
N SER A 60 2.60 -6.46 11.46
CA SER A 60 2.37 -7.27 10.25
C SER A 60 2.07 -8.74 10.54
N GLU A 61 2.26 -9.23 11.75
CA GLU A 61 1.92 -10.61 12.13
C GLU A 61 0.41 -10.84 12.28
N ALA A 62 -0.39 -9.78 12.41
CA ALA A 62 -1.83 -9.90 12.52
C ALA A 62 -2.46 -10.42 11.22
N MET A 63 -3.28 -11.47 11.33
CA MET A 63 -4.05 -12.01 10.22
C MET A 63 -5.32 -11.18 9.96
N PHE A 64 -5.79 -11.23 8.72
CA PHE A 64 -6.99 -10.56 8.26
C PHE A 64 -8.16 -11.55 8.21
N GLY A 65 -9.24 -11.27 8.92
CA GLY A 65 -10.46 -12.08 8.90
C GLY A 65 -11.67 -11.30 8.38
N GLY A 66 -12.69 -12.02 7.88
CA GLY A 66 -13.91 -11.46 7.34
C GLY A 66 -13.77 -11.11 5.85
N GLU A 67 -14.18 -9.92 5.44
CA GLU A 67 -14.11 -9.47 4.04
C GLU A 67 -12.78 -8.77 3.75
N VAL A 68 -12.03 -9.30 2.79
CA VAL A 68 -10.69 -8.84 2.41
C VAL A 68 -10.64 -8.58 0.90
N GLU A 69 -10.23 -7.39 0.50
CA GLU A 69 -9.94 -7.04 -0.89
C GLU A 69 -8.45 -7.23 -1.16
N VAL A 70 -8.11 -7.82 -2.31
CA VAL A 70 -6.72 -8.03 -2.74
C VAL A 70 -6.50 -7.47 -4.13
N ASP A 71 -5.38 -6.78 -4.32
CA ASP A 71 -4.99 -6.21 -5.61
C ASP A 71 -3.50 -5.92 -5.63
N GLU A 72 -2.93 -5.77 -6.83
CA GLU A 72 -1.57 -5.32 -7.01
C GLU A 72 -1.49 -3.96 -7.71
N SER A 73 -0.52 -3.16 -7.32
CA SER A 73 -0.24 -1.88 -7.96
C SER A 73 1.24 -1.72 -8.30
N TYR A 74 1.52 -0.90 -9.31
CA TYR A 74 2.86 -0.74 -9.86
C TYR A 74 3.34 0.69 -9.65
N PHE A 75 4.38 0.86 -8.84
CA PHE A 75 4.99 2.14 -8.49
C PHE A 75 6.22 2.43 -9.33
N GLY A 76 6.39 3.67 -9.74
CA GLY A 76 7.54 4.14 -10.53
C GLY A 76 7.15 5.14 -11.60
N GLY A 77 8.15 5.83 -12.16
CA GLY A 77 7.94 6.91 -13.12
C GLY A 77 7.30 6.46 -14.44
N LYS A 78 6.56 7.37 -15.10
CA LYS A 78 6.08 7.17 -16.47
C LYS A 78 7.28 7.15 -17.44
N ARG A 79 7.53 6.00 -18.08
CA ARG A 79 8.47 5.94 -19.23
C ARG A 79 7.70 6.19 -20.53
N LYS A 80 8.17 7.16 -21.34
CA LYS A 80 7.63 7.40 -22.68
C LYS A 80 7.72 6.10 -23.52
N GLY A 81 6.61 5.69 -24.12
CA GLY A 81 6.60 4.66 -25.17
C GLY A 81 6.26 3.23 -24.75
N LYS A 82 6.12 2.90 -23.46
CA LYS A 82 5.69 1.55 -23.04
C LYS A 82 4.47 1.63 -22.13
N ARG A 83 3.35 1.07 -22.59
CA ARG A 83 2.10 0.91 -21.83
C ARG A 83 1.98 -0.55 -21.37
N GLY A 84 1.40 -0.79 -20.18
CA GLY A 84 1.05 -2.12 -19.66
C GLY A 84 1.66 -2.46 -18.31
N ARG A 85 1.16 -3.58 -17.73
CA ARG A 85 1.56 -4.20 -16.44
C ARG A 85 3.01 -4.68 -16.54
N GLY A 86 3.94 -4.42 -16.93
CA GLY A 86 5.31 -4.93 -17.14
C GLY A 86 6.24 -3.90 -17.76
N ALA A 87 5.85 -2.62 -17.78
CA ALA A 87 6.75 -1.56 -18.23
C ALA A 87 7.98 -1.55 -17.32
N GLY A 88 9.10 -2.04 -17.82
CA GLY A 88 10.33 -2.31 -17.08
C GLY A 88 10.76 -1.18 -16.16
N GLY A 89 11.08 -1.52 -14.93
CA GLY A 89 11.53 -0.59 -13.89
C GLY A 89 10.43 -0.03 -12.99
N LYS A 90 9.21 -0.58 -13.02
CA LYS A 90 8.20 -0.35 -11.97
C LYS A 90 8.34 -1.38 -10.87
N THR A 91 8.12 -0.95 -9.64
CA THR A 91 8.10 -1.82 -8.46
C THR A 91 6.67 -2.30 -8.23
N PRO A 92 6.39 -3.60 -8.35
CA PRO A 92 5.08 -4.14 -8.02
C PRO A 92 4.91 -4.21 -6.50
N VAL A 93 3.74 -3.80 -6.04
CA VAL A 93 3.34 -3.84 -4.62
C VAL A 93 2.01 -4.56 -4.54
N PHE A 94 1.93 -5.59 -3.72
CA PHE A 94 0.71 -6.31 -3.41
C PHE A 94 0.05 -5.71 -2.17
N GLY A 95 -1.27 -5.62 -2.16
CA GLY A 95 -2.07 -5.10 -1.07
C GLY A 95 -3.20 -6.03 -0.65
N LEU A 96 -3.46 -6.04 0.64
CA LEU A 96 -4.61 -6.66 1.30
C LEU A 96 -5.32 -5.56 2.07
N LEU A 97 -6.60 -5.36 1.84
CA LEU A 97 -7.43 -4.41 2.61
C LEU A 97 -8.56 -5.18 3.29
N LYS A 98 -8.60 -5.14 4.62
CA LYS A 98 -9.78 -5.55 5.37
C LYS A 98 -10.85 -4.46 5.23
N ARG A 99 -12.05 -4.80 4.76
CA ARG A 99 -13.16 -3.84 4.65
C ARG A 99 -13.46 -3.20 6.00
N GLY A 100 -13.49 -1.86 6.04
CA GLY A 100 -13.65 -1.09 7.26
C GLY A 100 -12.47 -1.16 8.24
N GLY A 101 -11.30 -1.63 7.79
CA GLY A 101 -10.17 -1.86 8.66
C GLY A 101 -8.81 -1.51 8.04
N ARG A 102 -7.83 -2.32 8.34
CA ARG A 102 -6.42 -2.08 8.02
C ARG A 102 -6.04 -2.48 6.60
N VAL A 103 -4.98 -1.86 6.10
CA VAL A 103 -4.29 -2.24 4.85
C VAL A 103 -2.94 -2.87 5.20
N TYR A 104 -2.61 -3.96 4.52
CA TYR A 104 -1.27 -4.52 4.48
C TYR A 104 -0.72 -4.39 3.07
N THR A 105 0.52 -3.97 2.94
CA THR A 105 1.20 -3.87 1.65
C THR A 105 2.54 -4.57 1.69
N LYS A 106 2.93 -5.17 0.57
CA LYS A 106 4.23 -5.84 0.43
C LYS A 106 4.81 -5.60 -0.97
N ILE A 107 6.07 -5.20 -1.03
CA ILE A 107 6.82 -5.20 -2.28
C ILE A 107 7.04 -6.66 -2.70
N ILE A 108 6.69 -6.97 -3.94
CA ILE A 108 6.78 -8.31 -4.52
C ILE A 108 7.71 -8.31 -5.74
N PRO A 109 8.35 -9.43 -6.06
CA PRO A 109 9.17 -9.54 -7.27
C PRO A 109 8.31 -9.50 -8.55
N ASP A 110 7.14 -10.10 -8.49
CA ASP A 110 6.17 -10.20 -9.59
C ASP A 110 4.76 -10.47 -9.05
N ALA A 111 3.76 -10.33 -9.91
CA ALA A 111 2.35 -10.64 -9.60
C ALA A 111 1.97 -12.06 -10.05
N SER A 112 2.88 -13.02 -9.93
CA SER A 112 2.59 -14.42 -10.24
C SER A 112 1.82 -15.11 -9.11
N ARG A 113 1.12 -16.19 -9.47
CA ARG A 113 0.45 -17.08 -8.51
C ARG A 113 1.41 -17.54 -7.41
N ALA A 114 2.62 -17.96 -7.78
CA ALA A 114 3.63 -18.47 -6.84
C ALA A 114 4.05 -17.42 -5.79
N THR A 115 3.96 -16.15 -6.15
CA THR A 115 4.27 -15.03 -5.24
C THR A 115 3.08 -14.62 -4.38
N LEU A 116 1.88 -14.53 -4.98
CA LEU A 116 0.70 -13.95 -4.32
C LEU A 116 0.03 -14.91 -3.34
N ILE A 117 -0.16 -16.17 -3.71
CA ILE A 117 -0.91 -17.13 -2.91
C ILE A 117 -0.29 -17.38 -1.53
N PRO A 118 1.01 -17.61 -1.37
CA PRO A 118 1.62 -17.78 -0.05
C PRO A 118 1.46 -16.56 0.87
N ILE A 119 1.34 -15.36 0.29
CA ILE A 119 1.11 -14.14 1.06
C ILE A 119 -0.33 -14.12 1.57
N ILE A 120 -1.30 -14.45 0.71
CA ILE A 120 -2.72 -14.51 1.06
C ILE A 120 -2.95 -15.58 2.15
N GLU A 121 -2.46 -16.80 1.94
CA GLU A 121 -2.59 -17.91 2.90
C GLU A 121 -1.99 -17.59 4.28
N ARG A 122 -0.87 -16.89 4.30
CA ARG A 122 -0.22 -16.46 5.56
C ARG A 122 -0.96 -15.33 6.25
N LYS A 123 -1.66 -14.46 5.51
CA LYS A 123 -2.21 -13.20 6.02
C LYS A 123 -3.72 -13.21 6.20
N VAL A 124 -4.42 -14.11 5.56
CA VAL A 124 -5.87 -14.20 5.60
C VAL A 124 -6.29 -15.44 6.38
N ILE A 125 -7.20 -15.26 7.33
CA ILE A 125 -7.76 -16.36 8.12
C ILE A 125 -8.60 -17.25 7.20
N PRO A 126 -8.50 -18.59 7.29
CA PRO A 126 -9.39 -19.51 6.58
C PRO A 126 -10.88 -19.14 6.76
N ASP A 127 -11.73 -19.50 5.83
CA ASP A 127 -13.17 -19.15 5.76
C ASP A 127 -13.46 -17.65 5.53
N SER A 128 -12.45 -16.80 5.37
CA SER A 128 -12.65 -15.41 5.01
C SER A 128 -13.12 -15.25 3.56
N ILE A 129 -13.80 -14.14 3.29
CA ILE A 129 -14.23 -13.77 1.94
C ILE A 129 -13.12 -12.94 1.30
N VAL A 130 -12.58 -13.40 0.18
CA VAL A 130 -11.53 -12.70 -0.57
C VAL A 130 -12.11 -12.17 -1.88
N TYR A 131 -12.01 -10.86 -2.08
CA TYR A 131 -12.40 -10.18 -3.31
C TYR A 131 -11.14 -9.83 -4.11
N SER A 132 -11.10 -10.21 -5.37
CA SER A 132 -10.01 -9.85 -6.30
C SER A 132 -10.55 -9.40 -7.64
N ASP A 133 -9.68 -8.81 -8.49
CA ASP A 133 -9.97 -8.67 -9.91
C ASP A 133 -9.93 -10.04 -10.62
N CYS A 134 -10.22 -10.05 -11.92
CA CYS A 134 -10.19 -11.26 -12.76
C CYS A 134 -8.78 -11.69 -13.18
N TRP A 135 -7.72 -11.28 -12.49
CA TRP A 135 -6.36 -11.68 -12.82
C TRP A 135 -6.16 -13.19 -12.62
N LYS A 136 -5.58 -13.85 -13.63
CA LYS A 136 -5.43 -15.33 -13.65
C LYS A 136 -4.66 -15.90 -12.46
N ALA A 137 -3.81 -15.11 -11.79
CA ALA A 137 -3.06 -15.54 -10.62
C ALA A 137 -3.97 -15.89 -9.44
N TYR A 138 -5.17 -15.29 -9.37
CA TYR A 138 -6.14 -15.54 -8.29
C TYR A 138 -7.07 -16.75 -8.54
N ASN A 139 -7.02 -17.38 -9.72
CA ASN A 139 -7.91 -18.50 -10.04
C ASN A 139 -7.81 -19.70 -9.07
N VAL A 140 -6.68 -19.85 -8.39
CA VAL A 140 -6.47 -20.92 -7.42
C VAL A 140 -7.25 -20.69 -6.13
N LEU A 141 -7.64 -19.46 -5.82
CA LEU A 141 -8.43 -19.16 -4.62
C LEU A 141 -9.83 -19.77 -4.70
N ASP A 142 -10.33 -20.10 -5.89
CA ASP A 142 -11.62 -20.77 -6.08
C ASP A 142 -11.67 -22.20 -5.50
N VAL A 143 -10.51 -22.82 -5.27
CA VAL A 143 -10.37 -24.18 -4.72
C VAL A 143 -9.57 -24.18 -3.40
N SER A 144 -9.41 -23.02 -2.78
CA SER A 144 -8.73 -22.82 -1.51
C SER A 144 -9.72 -22.83 -0.33
N ASP A 145 -9.19 -22.69 0.89
CA ASP A 145 -9.97 -22.56 2.12
C ASP A 145 -10.68 -21.19 2.27
N PHE A 146 -10.69 -20.37 1.21
CA PHE A 146 -11.31 -19.04 1.19
C PHE A 146 -12.58 -19.05 0.32
N LYS A 147 -13.56 -18.20 0.67
CA LYS A 147 -14.68 -17.88 -0.21
C LYS A 147 -14.23 -16.80 -1.17
N HIS A 148 -13.87 -17.18 -2.40
CA HIS A 148 -13.32 -16.23 -3.39
C HIS A 148 -14.42 -15.66 -4.29
N PHE A 149 -14.45 -14.33 -4.41
CA PHE A 149 -15.29 -13.59 -5.34
C PHE A 149 -14.44 -12.79 -6.31
N ARG A 150 -14.58 -13.09 -7.60
CA ARG A 150 -13.93 -12.33 -8.68
C ARG A 150 -14.83 -11.21 -9.17
N ILE A 151 -14.24 -10.06 -9.40
CA ILE A 151 -14.93 -8.88 -9.89
C ILE A 151 -14.50 -8.64 -11.34
N ASN A 152 -15.47 -8.77 -12.26
CA ASN A 152 -15.25 -8.47 -13.67
C ASN A 152 -15.70 -7.04 -13.96
N HIS A 153 -14.76 -6.09 -13.98
CA HIS A 153 -15.03 -4.67 -14.28
C HIS A 153 -15.62 -4.42 -15.66
N SER A 154 -15.58 -5.38 -16.59
CA SER A 154 -16.13 -5.24 -17.94
C SER A 154 -17.61 -5.64 -18.06
N GLU A 155 -18.16 -6.37 -17.10
CA GLU A 155 -19.51 -6.93 -17.17
C GLU A 155 -20.48 -6.45 -16.08
N LEU A 156 -19.96 -5.95 -14.96
CA LEU A 156 -20.76 -5.50 -13.82
C LEU A 156 -20.31 -4.10 -13.38
N PHE A 157 -21.15 -3.10 -13.64
CA PHE A 157 -21.15 -1.88 -12.86
C PHE A 157 -21.48 -2.28 -11.41
N ALA A 158 -20.52 -2.11 -10.51
CA ALA A 158 -20.52 -2.38 -9.09
C ALA A 158 -21.86 -2.83 -8.50
N ASP A 159 -22.02 -4.11 -8.26
CA ASP A 159 -22.96 -4.62 -7.28
C ASP A 159 -22.56 -4.06 -5.91
N THR A 160 -23.52 -3.70 -5.07
CA THR A 160 -23.30 -3.00 -3.79
C THR A 160 -22.37 -3.72 -2.84
N HIS A 161 -22.08 -5.00 -3.04
CA HIS A 161 -21.23 -5.82 -2.18
C HIS A 161 -20.00 -6.41 -2.89
N ASN A 162 -20.05 -6.65 -4.20
CA ASN A 162 -18.96 -7.24 -4.95
C ASN A 162 -18.11 -6.17 -5.63
N HIS A 163 -17.14 -5.63 -4.92
CA HIS A 163 -16.20 -4.64 -5.46
C HIS A 163 -14.85 -4.69 -4.73
N ILE A 164 -13.82 -4.14 -5.34
CA ILE A 164 -12.50 -3.88 -4.74
C ILE A 164 -12.19 -2.38 -4.67
N ASN A 165 -13.24 -1.57 -4.61
CA ASN A 165 -13.12 -0.10 -4.61
C ASN A 165 -12.28 0.42 -3.44
N GLY A 166 -12.26 -0.27 -2.30
CA GLY A 166 -11.49 0.11 -1.14
C GLY A 166 -10.00 0.11 -1.43
N ILE A 167 -9.47 -1.00 -1.95
CA ILE A 167 -8.05 -1.11 -2.26
C ILE A 167 -7.66 -0.28 -3.49
N GLU A 168 -8.53 -0.13 -4.49
CA GLU A 168 -8.30 0.77 -5.62
C GLU A 168 -8.19 2.23 -5.18
N ASN A 169 -9.07 2.69 -4.29
CA ASN A 169 -8.99 4.02 -3.69
C ASN A 169 -7.71 4.22 -2.89
N PHE A 170 -7.29 3.21 -2.12
CA PHE A 170 -6.01 3.24 -1.43
C PHE A 170 -4.85 3.45 -2.40
N TRP A 171 -4.81 2.70 -3.52
CA TRP A 171 -3.77 2.88 -4.54
C TRP A 171 -3.78 4.25 -5.20
N ASN A 172 -4.96 4.83 -5.42
CA ASN A 172 -5.08 6.17 -5.99
C ASN A 172 -4.51 7.25 -5.07
N GLN A 173 -4.63 7.07 -3.75
CA GLN A 173 -4.04 7.99 -2.77
C GLN A 173 -2.54 7.74 -2.57
N ALA A 174 -2.07 6.50 -2.70
CA ALA A 174 -0.66 6.12 -2.50
C ALA A 174 0.26 6.51 -3.68
N LYS A 175 -0.27 6.80 -4.87
CA LYS A 175 0.45 7.20 -6.09
C LYS A 175 0.61 8.71 -6.21
#